data_471c442fda4955341d71f901769d52f6
#
_entry.id   471c442fda4955341d71f901769d52f6
#
_cell.length_a   1.000
_cell.length_b   1.000
_cell.length_c   1.000
_cell.angle_alpha   90.00
_cell.angle_beta   90.00
_cell.angle_gamma   90.00
#
_symmetry.space_group_name_H-M   'P 1'
#
loop_
_entity.id
_entity.type
_entity.pdbx_description
1 polymer ?
#
loop_
_entity_poly.entity_id
_entity_poly.type
_entity_poly.pdbx_seq_one_letter_code
_entity_poly.pdbx_strand_id
1 'polypeptide(L)'
;MSGQHMIRVLTVDDHPLLRGGISGAIMAQPDMTVVAEATDGEEAFALFRTHQPDITLMDLRMPKANGIDAIAAIRKEWPAARIIVLTTYGGDVQALRAFKAGASGYLLKSMLRTELIDTIRLVHAGHRRIPQEIAAEMAEHVADDALTIRELETLRGVAKGSSNKIIAEQLGISEHTVKGHLKSILSKLGAADRTHAVMIALKRGFLDM
;
A
#
# COMPACT_ATOMS: atom_id res chain seq x y z
N MET A 1 22.45 25.68 -22.58
CA MET A 1 21.07 25.53 -22.10
C MET A 1 20.89 24.07 -21.76
N SER A 2 21.02 23.69 -20.50
CA SER A 2 20.79 22.31 -20.05
C SER A 2 19.33 21.97 -20.27
N GLY A 3 19.01 21.08 -21.20
CA GLY A 3 17.65 20.59 -21.39
C GLY A 3 17.16 20.03 -20.08
N GLN A 4 16.21 20.70 -19.44
CA GLN A 4 15.57 20.23 -18.23
C GLN A 4 14.85 18.93 -18.60
N HIS A 5 15.35 17.79 -18.11
CA HIS A 5 14.73 16.50 -18.38
C HIS A 5 13.36 16.48 -17.71
N MET A 6 12.30 16.43 -18.52
CA MET A 6 10.93 16.42 -18.03
C MET A 6 10.64 15.10 -17.31
N ILE A 7 10.22 15.16 -16.07
CA ILE A 7 9.89 13.98 -15.26
C ILE A 7 8.62 13.32 -15.83
N ARG A 8 8.77 12.09 -16.28
CA ARG A 8 7.71 11.30 -16.92
C ARG A 8 6.99 10.46 -15.87
N VAL A 9 5.71 10.71 -15.64
CA VAL A 9 4.93 10.09 -14.59
C VAL A 9 3.86 9.16 -15.16
N LEU A 10 3.79 7.94 -14.64
CA LEU A 10 2.66 7.01 -14.79
C LEU A 10 1.76 7.12 -13.55
N THR A 11 0.47 7.38 -13.73
CA THR A 11 -0.52 7.42 -12.64
C THR A 11 -1.39 6.17 -12.65
N VAL A 12 -1.52 5.52 -11.49
CA VAL A 12 -2.29 4.27 -11.34
C VAL A 12 -3.26 4.41 -10.17
N ASP A 13 -4.55 4.51 -10.46
CA ASP A 13 -5.63 4.65 -9.48
C ASP A 13 -6.95 4.26 -10.14
N ASP A 14 -7.81 3.48 -9.50
CA ASP A 14 -9.10 3.07 -10.04
C ASP A 14 -10.19 4.15 -9.93
N HIS A 15 -9.95 5.23 -9.17
CA HIS A 15 -10.88 6.35 -9.01
C HIS A 15 -10.67 7.43 -10.07
N PRO A 16 -11.54 7.57 -11.10
CA PRO A 16 -11.30 8.49 -12.22
C PRO A 16 -11.12 9.95 -11.82
N LEU A 17 -11.91 10.44 -10.83
CA LEU A 17 -11.82 11.83 -10.39
C LEU A 17 -10.48 12.13 -9.67
N LEU A 18 -10.01 11.19 -8.85
CA LEU A 18 -8.73 11.35 -8.15
C LEU A 18 -7.57 11.28 -9.16
N ARG A 19 -7.58 10.30 -10.06
CA ARG A 19 -6.58 10.16 -11.11
C ARG A 19 -6.51 11.41 -11.97
N GLY A 20 -7.66 11.95 -12.43
CA GLY A 20 -7.72 13.20 -13.17
C GLY A 20 -7.20 14.41 -12.39
N GLY A 21 -7.49 14.47 -11.09
CA GLY A 21 -6.96 15.51 -10.20
C GLY A 21 -5.43 15.46 -10.05
N ILE A 22 -4.88 14.24 -9.88
CA ILE A 22 -3.43 14.00 -9.81
C ILE A 22 -2.78 14.40 -11.13
N SER A 23 -3.31 13.93 -12.27
CA SER A 23 -2.79 14.22 -13.60
C SER A 23 -2.82 15.73 -13.88
N GLY A 24 -3.91 16.43 -13.51
CA GLY A 24 -4.00 17.88 -13.64
C GLY A 24 -2.96 18.62 -12.82
N ALA A 25 -2.72 18.20 -11.57
CA ALA A 25 -1.71 18.80 -10.70
C ALA A 25 -0.28 18.62 -11.25
N ILE A 26 0.02 17.45 -11.83
CA ILE A 26 1.31 17.15 -12.46
C ILE A 26 1.50 17.95 -13.73
N MET A 27 0.50 17.97 -14.63
CA MET A 27 0.55 18.69 -15.89
C MET A 27 0.63 20.23 -15.74
N ALA A 28 0.26 20.75 -14.57
CA ALA A 28 0.44 22.16 -14.23
C ALA A 28 1.91 22.51 -13.91
N GLN A 29 2.81 21.53 -13.76
CA GLN A 29 4.23 21.77 -13.49
C GLN A 29 5.02 21.82 -14.80
N PRO A 30 5.96 22.79 -14.95
CA PRO A 30 6.74 22.94 -16.18
C PRO A 30 7.80 21.85 -16.38
N ASP A 31 8.12 21.09 -15.33
CA ASP A 31 9.17 20.08 -15.27
C ASP A 31 8.63 18.63 -15.26
N MET A 32 7.30 18.44 -15.42
CA MET A 32 6.67 17.12 -15.32
C MET A 32 5.65 16.88 -16.44
N THR A 33 5.42 15.61 -16.78
CA THR A 33 4.35 15.19 -17.68
C THR A 33 3.79 13.83 -17.28
N VAL A 34 2.48 13.63 -17.45
CA VAL A 34 1.84 12.31 -17.34
C VAL A 34 1.98 11.61 -18.68
N VAL A 35 2.66 10.47 -18.71
CA VAL A 35 2.90 9.70 -19.93
C VAL A 35 1.89 8.59 -20.14
N ALA A 36 1.24 8.11 -19.09
CA ALA A 36 0.18 7.13 -19.15
C ALA A 36 -0.66 7.14 -17.86
N GLU A 37 -1.86 6.61 -17.93
CA GLU A 37 -2.77 6.39 -16.81
C GLU A 37 -3.24 4.93 -16.82
N ALA A 38 -3.32 4.30 -15.64
CA ALA A 38 -3.80 2.94 -15.46
C ALA A 38 -4.89 2.89 -14.37
N THR A 39 -5.73 1.88 -14.45
CA THR A 39 -6.83 1.64 -13.50
C THR A 39 -6.63 0.42 -12.62
N ASP A 40 -5.65 -0.42 -12.93
CA ASP A 40 -5.29 -1.60 -12.15
C ASP A 40 -3.80 -1.96 -12.30
N GLY A 41 -3.34 -2.96 -11.53
CA GLY A 41 -1.94 -3.36 -11.50
C GLY A 41 -1.44 -4.05 -12.77
N GLU A 42 -2.32 -4.75 -13.51
CA GLU A 42 -1.95 -5.41 -14.78
C GLU A 42 -1.73 -4.37 -15.87
N GLU A 43 -2.64 -3.41 -15.98
CA GLU A 43 -2.52 -2.27 -16.88
C GLU A 43 -1.28 -1.42 -16.55
N ALA A 44 -1.03 -1.18 -15.24
CA ALA A 44 0.16 -0.48 -14.77
C ALA A 44 1.46 -1.15 -15.24
N PHE A 45 1.56 -2.49 -15.12
CA PHE A 45 2.72 -3.24 -15.58
C PHE A 45 2.92 -3.12 -17.10
N ALA A 46 1.85 -3.27 -17.89
CA ALA A 46 1.90 -3.16 -19.35
C ALA A 46 2.32 -1.75 -19.81
N LEU A 47 1.75 -0.71 -19.20
CA LEU A 47 2.07 0.68 -19.48
C LEU A 47 3.46 1.07 -19.00
N PHE A 48 3.92 0.53 -17.85
CA PHE A 48 5.30 0.72 -17.41
C PHE A 48 6.29 0.19 -18.44
N ARG A 49 6.06 -1.04 -18.95
CA ARG A 49 6.91 -1.64 -20.00
C ARG A 49 6.99 -0.77 -21.25
N THR A 50 5.84 -0.22 -21.68
CA THR A 50 5.75 0.58 -22.93
C THR A 50 6.37 1.95 -22.78
N HIS A 51 6.10 2.64 -21.65
CA HIS A 51 6.43 4.05 -21.49
C HIS A 51 7.71 4.29 -20.70
N GLN A 52 8.20 3.33 -19.91
CA GLN A 52 9.39 3.47 -19.07
C GLN A 52 9.38 4.81 -18.31
N PRO A 53 8.38 5.04 -17.41
CA PRO A 53 8.25 6.30 -16.69
C PRO A 53 9.39 6.48 -15.69
N ASP A 54 9.75 7.72 -15.38
CA ASP A 54 10.71 8.06 -14.32
C ASP A 54 10.13 7.82 -12.92
N ILE A 55 8.82 8.08 -12.78
CA ILE A 55 8.06 7.88 -11.55
C ILE A 55 6.74 7.16 -11.86
N THR A 56 6.38 6.22 -11.02
CA THR A 56 5.04 5.61 -11.00
C THR A 56 4.35 5.98 -9.69
N LEU A 57 3.16 6.57 -9.78
CA LEU A 57 2.25 6.76 -8.65
C LEU A 57 1.31 5.56 -8.61
N MET A 58 1.32 4.77 -7.55
CA MET A 58 0.63 3.49 -7.45
C MET A 58 -0.35 3.48 -6.28
N ASP A 59 -1.64 3.42 -6.57
CA ASP A 59 -2.62 3.06 -5.53
C ASP A 59 -2.43 1.60 -5.10
N LEU A 60 -2.58 1.34 -3.82
CA LEU A 60 -2.53 -0.03 -3.29
C LEU A 60 -3.87 -0.74 -3.40
N ARG A 61 -4.98 -0.02 -3.37
CA ARG A 61 -6.33 -0.59 -3.34
C ARG A 61 -7.02 -0.42 -4.68
N MET A 62 -6.87 -1.43 -5.51
CA MET A 62 -7.51 -1.46 -6.84
C MET A 62 -8.19 -2.82 -7.05
N PRO A 63 -9.26 -2.87 -7.86
CA PRO A 63 -9.87 -4.12 -8.31
C PRO A 63 -8.85 -4.99 -9.05
N LYS A 64 -9.02 -6.31 -9.01
CA LYS A 64 -8.27 -7.34 -9.74
C LYS A 64 -6.83 -7.56 -9.25
N ALA A 65 -5.92 -6.60 -9.36
CA ALA A 65 -4.52 -6.76 -8.97
C ALA A 65 -4.16 -5.76 -7.86
N ASN A 66 -3.66 -6.29 -6.72
CA ASN A 66 -3.18 -5.48 -5.61
C ASN A 66 -1.96 -4.66 -6.06
N GLY A 67 -1.92 -3.37 -5.71
CA GLY A 67 -0.81 -2.49 -6.04
C GLY A 67 0.55 -2.99 -5.54
N ILE A 68 0.61 -3.71 -4.40
CA ILE A 68 1.85 -4.31 -3.87
C ILE A 68 2.38 -5.39 -4.83
N ASP A 69 1.51 -6.22 -5.40
CA ASP A 69 1.92 -7.26 -6.35
C ASP A 69 2.42 -6.63 -7.67
N ALA A 70 1.77 -5.54 -8.12
CA ALA A 70 2.22 -4.77 -9.27
C ALA A 70 3.60 -4.12 -9.03
N ILE A 71 3.83 -3.55 -7.84
CA ILE A 71 5.15 -3.02 -7.44
C ILE A 71 6.21 -4.11 -7.52
N ALA A 72 5.94 -5.28 -6.92
CA ALA A 72 6.88 -6.41 -6.92
C ALA A 72 7.19 -6.90 -8.35
N ALA A 73 6.17 -7.00 -9.21
CA ALA A 73 6.32 -7.40 -10.61
C ALA A 73 7.17 -6.39 -11.40
N ILE A 74 6.87 -5.10 -11.30
CA ILE A 74 7.64 -4.03 -11.96
C ILE A 74 9.09 -4.04 -11.45
N ARG A 75 9.31 -4.11 -10.15
CA ARG A 75 10.65 -4.08 -9.55
C ARG A 75 11.49 -5.31 -9.86
N LYS A 76 10.85 -6.44 -10.13
CA LYS A 76 11.53 -7.67 -10.58
C LYS A 76 12.12 -7.50 -11.98
N GLU A 77 11.40 -6.88 -12.89
CA GLU A 77 11.85 -6.63 -14.28
C GLU A 77 12.73 -5.36 -14.39
N TRP A 78 12.37 -4.31 -13.65
CA TRP A 78 13.09 -3.02 -13.63
C TRP A 78 13.55 -2.67 -12.20
N PRO A 79 14.70 -3.20 -11.75
CA PRO A 79 15.20 -2.97 -10.40
C PRO A 79 15.43 -1.49 -10.02
N ALA A 80 15.57 -0.60 -10.98
CA ALA A 80 15.72 0.85 -10.76
C ALA A 80 14.40 1.64 -10.80
N ALA A 81 13.25 0.99 -11.04
CA ALA A 81 11.94 1.67 -11.09
C ALA A 81 11.66 2.43 -9.79
N ARG A 82 11.24 3.69 -9.90
CA ARG A 82 10.87 4.54 -8.77
C ARG A 82 9.36 4.58 -8.64
N ILE A 83 8.85 3.99 -7.56
CA ILE A 83 7.41 3.84 -7.34
C ILE A 83 7.03 4.53 -6.03
N ILE A 84 6.10 5.47 -6.10
CA ILE A 84 5.49 6.15 -4.96
C ILE A 84 4.11 5.55 -4.74
N VAL A 85 3.91 5.02 -3.56
CA VAL A 85 2.62 4.47 -3.14
C VAL A 85 1.68 5.59 -2.76
N LEU A 86 0.44 5.52 -3.24
CA LEU A 86 -0.68 6.35 -2.81
C LEU A 86 -1.65 5.48 -2.01
N THR A 87 -2.10 5.95 -0.85
CA THR A 87 -3.04 5.20 -0.02
C THR A 87 -3.92 6.11 0.82
N THR A 88 -5.13 5.64 1.11
CA THR A 88 -6.06 6.35 2.00
C THR A 88 -5.70 6.15 3.47
N TYR A 89 -5.07 5.02 3.82
CA TYR A 89 -4.77 4.65 5.20
C TYR A 89 -3.27 4.45 5.38
N GLY A 90 -2.72 5.07 6.42
CA GLY A 90 -1.30 5.00 6.77
C GLY A 90 -0.99 3.89 7.75
N GLY A 91 -1.21 2.61 7.39
CA GLY A 91 -0.84 1.50 8.27
C GLY A 91 0.63 1.11 8.13
N ASP A 92 1.32 0.91 9.25
CA ASP A 92 2.72 0.50 9.33
C ASP A 92 2.99 -0.82 8.58
N VAL A 93 2.10 -1.80 8.71
CA VAL A 93 2.20 -3.11 8.04
C VAL A 93 2.09 -2.98 6.53
N GLN A 94 1.15 -2.16 6.04
CA GLN A 94 0.96 -1.95 4.61
C GLN A 94 2.15 -1.19 4.01
N ALA A 95 2.64 -0.16 4.71
CA ALA A 95 3.84 0.57 4.31
C ALA A 95 5.06 -0.34 4.26
N LEU A 96 5.28 -1.17 5.30
CA LEU A 96 6.38 -2.13 5.33
C LEU A 96 6.33 -3.11 4.17
N ARG A 97 5.14 -3.64 3.83
CA ARG A 97 4.95 -4.52 2.67
C ARG A 97 5.30 -3.81 1.36
N ALA A 98 4.84 -2.57 1.19
CA ALA A 98 5.12 -1.78 0.00
C ALA A 98 6.63 -1.51 -0.16
N PHE A 99 7.33 -1.14 0.91
CA PHE A 99 8.79 -0.94 0.88
C PHE A 99 9.56 -2.24 0.65
N LYS A 100 9.13 -3.37 1.22
CA LYS A 100 9.70 -4.69 0.93
C LYS A 100 9.48 -5.10 -0.53
N ALA A 101 8.35 -4.73 -1.14
CA ALA A 101 8.08 -4.95 -2.56
C ALA A 101 8.92 -4.03 -3.47
N GLY A 102 9.54 -2.98 -2.92
CA GLY A 102 10.46 -2.09 -3.63
C GLY A 102 9.94 -0.67 -3.88
N ALA A 103 8.92 -0.23 -3.16
CA ALA A 103 8.48 1.17 -3.21
C ALA A 103 9.61 2.11 -2.78
N SER A 104 9.67 3.29 -3.42
CA SER A 104 10.66 4.35 -3.14
C SER A 104 10.05 5.48 -2.32
N GLY A 105 8.73 5.62 -2.33
CA GLY A 105 7.99 6.63 -1.59
C GLY A 105 6.63 6.14 -1.14
N TYR A 106 6.08 6.82 -0.13
CA TYR A 106 4.76 6.54 0.42
C TYR A 106 4.06 7.86 0.73
N LEU A 107 2.85 8.06 0.23
CA LEU A 107 2.10 9.29 0.38
C LEU A 107 0.63 8.98 0.70
N LEU A 108 0.10 9.61 1.73
CA LEU A 108 -1.31 9.52 2.05
C LEU A 108 -2.14 10.32 1.05
N LYS A 109 -3.27 9.77 0.59
CA LYS A 109 -4.18 10.47 -0.34
C LYS A 109 -4.70 11.79 0.24
N SER A 110 -4.79 11.93 1.57
CA SER A 110 -5.10 13.19 2.25
C SER A 110 -4.03 14.28 2.09
N MET A 111 -2.78 13.91 1.80
CA MET A 111 -1.63 14.81 1.65
C MET A 111 -1.31 15.15 0.17
N LEU A 112 -2.05 14.58 -0.79
CA LEU A 112 -1.79 14.79 -2.23
C LEU A 112 -1.76 16.27 -2.60
N ARG A 113 -2.66 17.08 -2.04
CA ARG A 113 -2.73 18.51 -2.36
C ARG A 113 -1.47 19.30 -1.97
N THR A 114 -0.80 18.88 -0.92
CA THR A 114 0.34 19.63 -0.33
C THR A 114 1.69 19.03 -0.64
N GLU A 115 1.79 17.70 -0.78
CA GLU A 115 3.07 17.01 -0.81
C GLU A 115 3.36 16.23 -2.11
N LEU A 116 2.37 16.08 -3.03
CA LEU A 116 2.53 15.26 -4.23
C LEU A 116 3.74 15.68 -5.07
N ILE A 117 3.79 16.95 -5.44
CA ILE A 117 4.79 17.47 -6.37
C ILE A 117 6.20 17.39 -5.76
N ASP A 118 6.34 17.78 -4.50
CA ASP A 118 7.63 17.73 -3.80
C ASP A 118 8.09 16.27 -3.59
N THR A 119 7.15 15.35 -3.32
CA THR A 119 7.45 13.92 -3.20
C THR A 119 7.93 13.35 -4.54
N ILE A 120 7.31 13.71 -5.66
CA ILE A 120 7.75 13.29 -6.99
C ILE A 120 9.18 13.76 -7.25
N ARG A 121 9.49 15.03 -7.02
CA ARG A 121 10.83 15.60 -7.21
C ARG A 121 11.87 14.93 -6.33
N LEU A 122 11.54 14.73 -5.05
CA LEU A 122 12.43 14.09 -4.07
C LEU A 122 12.77 12.64 -4.48
N VAL A 123 11.77 11.86 -4.87
CA VAL A 123 11.96 10.47 -5.29
C VAL A 123 12.67 10.40 -6.66
N HIS A 124 12.38 11.32 -7.57
CA HIS A 124 13.10 11.43 -8.82
C HIS A 124 14.59 11.75 -8.61
N ALA A 125 14.93 12.56 -7.61
CA ALA A 125 16.30 12.85 -7.21
C ALA A 125 17.02 11.65 -6.51
N GLY A 126 16.32 10.52 -6.32
CA GLY A 126 16.89 9.30 -5.73
C GLY A 126 16.71 9.15 -4.22
N HIS A 127 16.00 10.07 -3.58
CA HIS A 127 15.70 9.97 -2.14
C HIS A 127 14.50 9.07 -1.90
N ARG A 128 14.43 8.49 -0.69
CA ARG A 128 13.21 7.82 -0.21
C ARG A 128 12.33 8.79 0.57
N ARG A 129 11.03 8.67 0.39
CA ARG A 129 10.05 9.47 1.13
C ARG A 129 9.11 8.57 1.93
N ILE A 130 9.19 8.67 3.25
CA ILE A 130 8.28 8.02 4.20
C ILE A 130 7.71 9.12 5.07
N PRO A 131 6.38 9.28 5.21
CA PRO A 131 5.80 10.20 6.18
C PRO A 131 6.29 9.89 7.59
N GLN A 132 6.54 10.93 8.39
CA GLN A 132 7.15 10.76 9.71
C GLN A 132 6.29 9.91 10.66
N GLU A 133 4.97 10.04 10.57
CA GLU A 133 4.02 9.25 11.36
C GLU A 133 4.16 7.76 11.03
N ILE A 134 4.24 7.41 9.75
CA ILE A 134 4.39 6.02 9.29
C ILE A 134 5.77 5.47 9.71
N ALA A 135 6.82 6.29 9.61
CA ALA A 135 8.15 5.86 10.03
C ALA A 135 8.20 5.60 11.55
N ALA A 136 7.54 6.42 12.36
CA ALA A 136 7.42 6.22 13.81
C ALA A 136 6.63 4.94 14.13
N GLU A 137 5.45 4.74 13.53
CA GLU A 137 4.65 3.52 13.71
C GLU A 137 5.43 2.25 13.28
N MET A 138 6.17 2.32 12.17
CA MET A 138 7.03 1.20 11.74
C MET A 138 8.14 0.91 12.76
N ALA A 139 8.75 1.95 13.36
CA ALA A 139 9.81 1.78 14.34
C ALA A 139 9.31 1.16 15.66
N GLU A 140 8.11 1.54 16.10
CA GLU A 140 7.47 0.98 17.31
C GLU A 140 7.15 -0.52 17.17
N HIS A 141 6.85 -0.99 15.95
CA HIS A 141 6.34 -2.34 15.72
C HIS A 141 7.34 -3.27 14.99
N VAL A 142 8.60 -2.89 14.86
CA VAL A 142 9.63 -3.67 14.12
C VAL A 142 9.94 -5.03 14.76
N ALA A 143 9.71 -5.20 16.06
CA ALA A 143 10.30 -6.33 16.76
C ALA A 143 9.41 -7.58 16.91
N ASP A 144 8.08 -7.50 17.18
CA ASP A 144 7.36 -8.66 17.74
C ASP A 144 5.91 -8.93 17.27
N ASP A 145 5.27 -8.03 16.52
CA ASP A 145 3.80 -8.07 16.34
C ASP A 145 3.30 -8.65 15.00
N ALA A 146 4.12 -9.34 14.26
CA ALA A 146 3.67 -9.96 13.01
C ALA A 146 2.66 -11.08 13.27
N LEU A 147 1.42 -10.90 12.82
CA LEU A 147 0.45 -11.99 12.81
C LEU A 147 0.91 -13.09 11.85
N THR A 148 0.83 -14.33 12.31
CA THR A 148 1.06 -15.50 11.46
C THR A 148 -0.04 -15.60 10.40
N ILE A 149 0.19 -16.39 9.35
CA ILE A 149 -0.81 -16.64 8.30
C ILE A 149 -2.12 -17.17 8.90
N ARG A 150 -2.06 -18.10 9.88
CA ARG A 150 -3.24 -18.68 10.54
C ARG A 150 -3.98 -17.68 11.43
N GLU A 151 -3.25 -16.81 12.11
CA GLU A 151 -3.85 -15.71 12.88
C GLU A 151 -4.54 -14.70 11.95
N LEU A 152 -3.93 -14.37 10.82
CA LEU A 152 -4.51 -13.47 9.83
C LEU A 152 -5.78 -14.07 9.19
N GLU A 153 -5.78 -15.35 8.82
CA GLU A 153 -6.96 -16.06 8.32
C GLU A 153 -8.09 -16.07 9.34
N THR A 154 -7.76 -16.35 10.61
CA THR A 154 -8.72 -16.28 11.72
C THR A 154 -9.31 -14.89 11.87
N LEU A 155 -8.48 -13.85 11.85
CA LEU A 155 -8.89 -12.47 12.00
C LEU A 155 -9.76 -11.98 10.82
N ARG A 156 -9.49 -12.45 9.60
CA ARG A 156 -10.37 -12.24 8.42
C ARG A 156 -11.77 -12.83 8.63
N GLY A 157 -11.86 -14.02 9.21
CA GLY A 157 -13.14 -14.62 9.58
C GLY A 157 -13.90 -13.78 10.61
N VAL A 158 -13.17 -13.25 11.61
CA VAL A 158 -13.75 -12.34 12.62
C VAL A 158 -14.27 -11.07 11.98
N ALA A 159 -13.51 -10.46 11.08
CA ALA A 159 -13.89 -9.23 10.37
C ALA A 159 -15.17 -9.40 9.54
N LYS A 160 -15.41 -10.62 9.01
CA LYS A 160 -16.66 -10.99 8.33
C LYS A 160 -17.82 -11.27 9.28
N GLY A 161 -17.64 -11.14 10.59
CA GLY A 161 -18.68 -11.44 11.60
C GLY A 161 -18.88 -12.94 11.87
N SER A 162 -18.01 -13.82 11.38
CA SER A 162 -18.14 -15.28 11.56
C SER A 162 -17.96 -15.70 13.02
N SER A 163 -18.75 -16.70 13.47
CA SER A 163 -18.54 -17.33 14.77
C SER A 163 -17.28 -18.22 14.76
N ASN A 164 -16.72 -18.53 15.95
CA ASN A 164 -15.55 -19.40 16.03
C ASN A 164 -15.79 -20.78 15.39
N LYS A 165 -17.02 -21.30 15.48
CA LYS A 165 -17.42 -22.55 14.83
C LYS A 165 -17.31 -22.46 13.31
N ILE A 166 -17.83 -21.40 12.71
CA ILE A 166 -17.76 -21.17 11.25
C ILE A 166 -16.31 -20.99 10.80
N ILE A 167 -15.50 -20.22 11.55
CA ILE A 167 -14.08 -20.04 11.26
C ILE A 167 -13.33 -21.39 11.32
N ALA A 168 -13.62 -22.21 12.35
CA ALA A 168 -13.03 -23.52 12.51
C ALA A 168 -13.33 -24.45 11.32
N GLU A 169 -14.59 -24.47 10.87
CA GLU A 169 -15.03 -25.23 9.69
C GLU A 169 -14.31 -24.76 8.42
N GLN A 170 -14.24 -23.45 8.19
CA GLN A 170 -13.57 -22.86 7.00
C GLN A 170 -12.07 -23.13 6.95
N LEU A 171 -11.40 -23.13 8.11
CA LEU A 171 -9.96 -23.34 8.21
C LEU A 171 -9.54 -24.79 8.40
N GLY A 172 -10.50 -25.74 8.56
CA GLY A 172 -10.24 -27.15 8.81
C GLY A 172 -9.55 -27.40 10.16
N ILE A 173 -9.87 -26.62 11.21
CA ILE A 173 -9.28 -26.73 12.56
C ILE A 173 -10.37 -26.81 13.62
N SER A 174 -9.99 -27.09 14.89
CA SER A 174 -10.96 -27.12 15.98
C SER A 174 -11.36 -25.71 16.43
N GLU A 175 -12.58 -25.58 17.00
CA GLU A 175 -13.01 -24.31 17.62
C GLU A 175 -12.07 -23.90 18.78
N HIS A 176 -11.51 -24.87 19.49
CA HIS A 176 -10.50 -24.61 20.52
C HIS A 176 -9.25 -23.96 19.95
N THR A 177 -8.78 -24.41 18.78
CA THR A 177 -7.64 -23.82 18.07
C THR A 177 -7.93 -22.39 17.65
N VAL A 178 -9.15 -22.10 17.14
CA VAL A 178 -9.57 -20.72 16.81
C VAL A 178 -9.53 -19.82 18.05
N LYS A 179 -10.02 -20.30 19.21
CA LYS A 179 -9.92 -19.55 20.48
C LYS A 179 -8.47 -19.27 20.87
N GLY A 180 -7.57 -20.25 20.66
CA GLY A 180 -6.13 -20.07 20.87
C GLY A 180 -5.53 -18.99 19.96
N HIS A 181 -5.84 -19.02 18.67
CA HIS A 181 -5.42 -17.98 17.72
C HIS A 181 -5.95 -16.59 18.12
N LEU A 182 -7.23 -16.50 18.50
CA LEU A 182 -7.81 -15.23 18.95
C LEU A 182 -7.08 -14.67 20.19
N LYS A 183 -6.79 -15.53 21.17
CA LYS A 183 -6.03 -15.10 22.36
C LYS A 183 -4.65 -14.54 21.98
N SER A 184 -3.95 -15.20 21.07
CA SER A 184 -2.65 -14.75 20.57
C SER A 184 -2.77 -13.43 19.79
N ILE A 185 -3.79 -13.29 18.91
CA ILE A 185 -4.08 -12.06 18.17
C ILE A 185 -4.33 -10.90 19.13
N LEU A 186 -5.19 -11.09 20.14
CA LEU A 186 -5.49 -10.05 21.13
C LEU A 186 -4.22 -9.58 21.84
N SER A 187 -3.37 -10.53 22.26
CA SER A 187 -2.09 -10.22 22.91
C SER A 187 -1.16 -9.44 21.99
N LYS A 188 -0.95 -9.91 20.75
CA LYS A 188 -0.06 -9.27 19.77
C LYS A 188 -0.51 -7.88 19.34
N LEU A 189 -1.82 -7.66 19.25
CA LEU A 189 -2.37 -6.37 18.84
C LEU A 189 -2.66 -5.43 20.03
N GLY A 190 -2.45 -5.87 21.27
CA GLY A 190 -2.84 -5.11 22.47
C GLY A 190 -4.35 -4.83 22.52
N ALA A 191 -5.17 -5.73 21.93
CA ALA A 191 -6.60 -5.52 21.78
C ALA A 191 -7.39 -6.05 22.98
N ALA A 192 -8.38 -5.28 23.44
CA ALA A 192 -9.24 -5.66 24.57
C ALA A 192 -10.22 -6.80 24.22
N ASP A 193 -10.70 -6.81 22.98
CA ASP A 193 -11.66 -7.79 22.47
C ASP A 193 -11.52 -8.01 20.96
N ARG A 194 -12.33 -8.95 20.42
CA ARG A 194 -12.27 -9.33 19.00
C ARG A 194 -12.60 -8.19 18.03
N THR A 195 -13.50 -7.28 18.44
CA THR A 195 -13.89 -6.12 17.61
C THR A 195 -12.77 -5.09 17.59
N HIS A 196 -12.18 -4.82 18.76
CA HIS A 196 -11.00 -3.95 18.88
C HIS A 196 -9.82 -4.49 18.07
N ALA A 197 -9.60 -5.82 18.07
CA ALA A 197 -8.56 -6.44 17.24
C ALA A 197 -8.78 -6.20 15.73
N VAL A 198 -10.03 -6.29 15.25
CA VAL A 198 -10.36 -5.96 13.85
C VAL A 198 -10.09 -4.50 13.54
N MET A 199 -10.48 -3.57 14.43
CA MET A 199 -10.25 -2.14 14.24
C MET A 199 -8.75 -1.80 14.16
N ILE A 200 -7.94 -2.38 15.05
CA ILE A 200 -6.48 -2.21 15.02
C ILE A 200 -5.90 -2.80 13.73
N ALA A 201 -6.35 -3.99 13.33
CA ALA A 201 -5.87 -4.67 12.14
C ALA A 201 -6.18 -3.90 10.85
N LEU A 202 -7.35 -3.27 10.75
CA LEU A 202 -7.71 -2.38 9.65
C LEU A 202 -6.83 -1.13 9.63
N LYS A 203 -6.64 -0.49 10.81
CA LYS A 203 -5.79 0.69 10.93
C LYS A 203 -4.34 0.40 10.53
N ARG A 204 -3.77 -0.71 10.98
CA ARG A 204 -2.39 -1.11 10.67
C ARG A 204 -2.20 -1.73 9.28
N GLY A 205 -3.28 -2.05 8.56
CA GLY A 205 -3.22 -2.64 7.22
C GLY A 205 -2.91 -4.14 7.21
N PHE A 206 -3.25 -4.87 8.29
CA PHE A 206 -3.30 -6.34 8.28
C PHE A 206 -4.51 -6.85 7.50
N LEU A 207 -5.61 -6.10 7.54
CA LEU A 207 -6.87 -6.38 6.85
C LEU A 207 -7.19 -5.25 5.87
N ASP A 208 -7.79 -5.62 4.74
CA ASP A 208 -8.40 -4.72 3.77
C ASP A 208 -9.94 -4.80 3.91
N MET A 209 -10.64 -3.64 3.81
CA MET A 209 -12.11 -3.62 3.70
C MET A 209 -12.54 -3.68 2.25
#